data_e3c64bcee4c782fc947f56a035a17dfa
#
_entry.id   e3c64bcee4c782fc947f56a035a17dfa
#
_cell.length_a   1.000
_cell.length_b   1.000
_cell.length_c   1.000
_cell.angle_alpha   90.00
_cell.angle_beta   90.00
_cell.angle_gamma   90.00
#
_symmetry.space_group_name_H-M   'P 1'
#
loop_
_entity.id
_entity.type
_entity.pdbx_description
1 polymer ?
#
loop_
_entity_poly.entity_id
_entity_poly.type
_entity_poly.pdbx_seq_one_letter_code
_entity_poly.pdbx_strand_id
1 'polypeptide(L)'
;TGRYNLCPDVVFFATPPVDGVFQEYVAHEADLCFKLPENVSTLEGALIEPLAVGFHAANQGGAHAGQVAVVMGAGCIGLVSMMALKAEGVSKVYVVDIMQKRLEKALELGADGVINGKDEDVVEAILKLTNGAGCDLAIETAGTEITTRQCIHMTKKGATIVLVGYSKSGEMTLPLSLALDKE
;
A
#
# COMPACT_ATOMS: atom_id res chain seq x y z
N THR A 1 -4.98 23.52 -9.20
CA THR A 1 -4.78 22.28 -9.99
C THR A 1 -5.46 21.06 -9.38
N GLY A 2 -5.98 21.14 -8.13
CA GLY A 2 -6.65 20.05 -7.42
C GLY A 2 -5.73 18.97 -6.82
N ARG A 3 -4.41 19.09 -6.97
CA ARG A 3 -3.42 18.15 -6.38
C ARG A 3 -2.72 18.82 -5.19
N TYR A 4 -3.47 19.07 -4.13
CA TYR A 4 -3.00 19.81 -2.94
C TYR A 4 -1.82 19.10 -2.23
N ASN A 5 -1.79 17.78 -2.26
CA ASN A 5 -0.69 16.97 -1.70
C ASN A 5 0.66 17.21 -2.38
N LEU A 6 0.69 17.85 -3.54
CA LEU A 6 1.91 18.21 -4.28
C LEU A 6 2.22 19.70 -4.23
N CYS A 7 1.51 20.47 -3.39
CA CYS A 7 1.84 21.87 -3.19
C CYS A 7 3.21 21.99 -2.52
N PRO A 8 4.14 22.82 -3.03
CA PRO A 8 5.43 23.04 -2.39
C PRO A 8 5.31 23.62 -0.98
N ASP A 9 4.20 24.34 -0.70
CA ASP A 9 3.93 24.96 0.60
C ASP A 9 2.91 24.16 1.42
N VAL A 10 2.74 22.87 1.12
CA VAL A 10 1.81 22.01 1.86
C VAL A 10 2.21 21.89 3.33
N VAL A 11 1.23 22.01 4.21
CA VAL A 11 1.39 21.84 5.66
C VAL A 11 0.60 20.63 6.11
N PHE A 12 1.27 19.69 6.76
CA PHE A 12 0.64 18.50 7.31
C PHE A 12 0.57 18.57 8.83
N PHE A 13 -0.57 18.21 9.41
CA PHE A 13 -0.68 17.99 10.85
C PHE A 13 0.26 16.86 11.30
N ALA A 14 0.73 16.96 12.56
CA ALA A 14 1.65 16.00 13.17
C ALA A 14 2.98 15.79 12.43
N THR A 15 3.32 16.70 11.52
CA THR A 15 4.63 16.74 10.84
C THR A 15 5.42 17.93 11.36
N PRO A 16 6.45 17.74 12.18
CA PRO A 16 7.19 18.85 12.81
C PRO A 16 7.65 19.90 11.79
N PRO A 17 7.50 21.19 12.09
CA PRO A 17 7.17 21.76 13.42
C PRO A 17 5.65 21.94 13.68
N VAL A 18 4.78 21.35 12.90
CA VAL A 18 3.33 21.50 13.00
C VAL A 18 2.74 20.46 13.95
N ASP A 19 1.97 20.94 14.94
CA ASP A 19 1.28 20.07 15.90
C ASP A 19 0.18 19.24 15.21
N GLY A 20 -0.13 18.08 15.82
CA GLY A 20 -1.21 17.22 15.38
C GLY A 20 -2.55 17.57 16.02
N VAL A 21 -3.57 16.76 15.70
CA VAL A 21 -4.96 16.94 16.19
C VAL A 21 -5.25 16.19 17.50
N PHE A 22 -4.25 15.61 18.16
CA PHE A 22 -4.41 14.93 19.45
C PHE A 22 -4.48 15.96 20.58
N GLN A 23 -5.57 16.75 20.59
CA GLN A 23 -5.84 17.85 21.51
C GLN A 23 -7.36 18.08 21.60
N GLU A 24 -7.79 18.83 22.64
CA GLU A 24 -9.23 19.07 22.87
C GLU A 24 -9.86 20.00 21.82
N TYR A 25 -9.09 20.97 21.30
CA TYR A 25 -9.53 21.95 20.32
C TYR A 25 -8.49 22.13 19.22
N VAL A 26 -8.92 22.19 17.98
CA VAL A 26 -8.08 22.48 16.83
C VAL A 26 -8.77 23.48 15.90
N ALA A 27 -8.00 24.42 15.37
CA ALA A 27 -8.46 25.29 14.27
C ALA A 27 -7.96 24.74 12.95
N HIS A 28 -8.84 24.60 11.97
CA HIS A 28 -8.51 24.10 10.65
C HIS A 28 -9.34 24.81 9.58
N GLU A 29 -8.85 24.83 8.34
CA GLU A 29 -9.56 25.39 7.21
C GLU A 29 -10.86 24.63 6.95
N ALA A 30 -11.99 25.35 6.88
CA ALA A 30 -13.31 24.73 6.73
C ALA A 30 -13.45 23.94 5.42
N ASP A 31 -12.80 24.37 4.35
CA ASP A 31 -12.81 23.71 3.04
C ASP A 31 -12.12 22.33 3.04
N LEU A 32 -11.31 22.06 4.07
CA LEU A 32 -10.64 20.76 4.29
C LEU A 32 -11.35 19.91 5.33
N CYS A 33 -12.49 20.37 5.86
CA CYS A 33 -13.31 19.64 6.82
C CYS A 33 -14.51 19.01 6.13
N PHE A 34 -14.63 17.69 6.22
CA PHE A 34 -15.72 16.94 5.61
C PHE A 34 -16.63 16.36 6.69
N LYS A 35 -17.95 16.61 6.57
CA LYS A 35 -18.92 16.03 7.49
C LYS A 35 -19.02 14.53 7.27
N LEU A 36 -18.90 13.75 8.35
CA LEU A 36 -19.15 12.31 8.28
C LEU A 36 -20.64 12.04 8.00
N PRO A 37 -20.98 11.06 7.15
CA PRO A 37 -22.35 10.56 7.02
C PRO A 37 -22.90 10.08 8.37
N GLU A 38 -24.23 10.15 8.54
CA GLU A 38 -24.88 9.79 9.82
C GLU A 38 -24.68 8.31 10.22
N ASN A 39 -24.43 7.43 9.25
CA ASN A 39 -24.18 6.01 9.44
C ASN A 39 -22.70 5.67 9.69
N VAL A 40 -21.82 6.66 9.75
CA VAL A 40 -20.39 6.48 10.01
C VAL A 40 -20.06 7.00 11.41
N SER A 41 -19.60 6.12 12.29
CA SER A 41 -19.15 6.49 13.62
C SER A 41 -17.85 7.29 13.60
N THR A 42 -17.54 8.00 14.68
CA THR A 42 -16.28 8.73 14.82
C THR A 42 -15.05 7.80 14.82
N LEU A 43 -15.22 6.55 15.28
CA LEU A 43 -14.17 5.52 15.21
C LEU A 43 -13.88 5.12 13.77
N GLU A 44 -14.91 4.86 12.97
CA GLU A 44 -14.76 4.59 11.54
C GLU A 44 -14.23 5.81 10.80
N GLY A 45 -14.68 7.01 11.17
CA GLY A 45 -14.17 8.27 10.62
C GLY A 45 -12.66 8.45 10.83
N ALA A 46 -12.13 8.04 11.98
CA ALA A 46 -10.70 8.08 12.25
C ALA A 46 -9.88 7.14 11.35
N LEU A 47 -10.49 6.09 10.80
CA LEU A 47 -9.84 5.16 9.88
C LEU A 47 -9.83 5.64 8.42
N ILE A 48 -10.55 6.70 8.09
CA ILE A 48 -10.61 7.24 6.73
C ILE A 48 -9.22 7.75 6.28
N GLU A 49 -8.44 8.33 7.20
CA GLU A 49 -7.10 8.81 6.88
C GLU A 49 -6.17 7.69 6.39
N PRO A 50 -5.92 6.61 7.15
CA PRO A 50 -5.08 5.52 6.65
C PRO A 50 -5.72 4.80 5.44
N LEU A 51 -7.04 4.71 5.37
CA LEU A 51 -7.74 4.13 4.23
C LEU A 51 -7.49 4.94 2.94
N ALA A 52 -7.47 6.28 3.05
CA ALA A 52 -7.16 7.15 1.92
C ALA A 52 -5.75 6.91 1.35
N VAL A 53 -4.77 6.56 2.19
CA VAL A 53 -3.43 6.14 1.73
C VAL A 53 -3.53 4.88 0.87
N GLY A 54 -4.31 3.88 1.31
CA GLY A 54 -4.55 2.65 0.55
C GLY A 54 -5.18 2.89 -0.82
N PHE A 55 -6.24 3.70 -0.86
CA PHE A 55 -6.89 4.09 -2.12
C PHE A 55 -5.98 4.92 -3.02
N HIS A 56 -5.19 5.84 -2.45
CA HIS A 56 -4.23 6.60 -3.23
C HIS A 56 -3.18 5.68 -3.87
N ALA A 57 -2.65 4.70 -3.12
CA ALA A 57 -1.72 3.71 -3.64
C ALA A 57 -2.33 2.86 -4.76
N ALA A 58 -3.57 2.38 -4.60
CA ALA A 58 -4.29 1.62 -5.62
C ALA A 58 -4.48 2.46 -6.89
N ASN A 59 -4.90 3.72 -6.77
CA ASN A 59 -5.08 4.65 -7.88
C ASN A 59 -3.77 4.96 -8.60
N GLN A 60 -2.68 5.20 -7.87
CA GLN A 60 -1.35 5.43 -8.47
C GLN A 60 -0.84 4.19 -9.21
N GLY A 61 -1.19 3.00 -8.72
CA GLY A 61 -0.88 1.73 -9.36
C GLY A 61 -1.75 1.39 -10.57
N GLY A 62 -2.79 2.19 -10.83
CA GLY A 62 -3.75 1.90 -11.91
C GLY A 62 -4.53 0.61 -11.66
N ALA A 63 -4.96 0.38 -10.40
CA ALA A 63 -5.70 -0.81 -10.01
C ALA A 63 -7.00 -0.97 -10.82
N HIS A 64 -7.24 -2.15 -11.36
CA HIS A 64 -8.46 -2.46 -12.12
C HIS A 64 -8.76 -3.96 -12.16
N ALA A 65 -9.96 -4.30 -12.62
CA ALA A 65 -10.39 -5.69 -12.81
C ALA A 65 -9.46 -6.46 -13.77
N GLY A 66 -9.24 -7.73 -13.50
CA GLY A 66 -8.37 -8.62 -14.28
C GLY A 66 -6.94 -8.73 -13.78
N GLN A 67 -6.47 -7.78 -12.96
CA GLN A 67 -5.12 -7.79 -12.42
C GLN A 67 -4.93 -8.81 -11.30
N VAL A 68 -3.67 -9.24 -11.15
CA VAL A 68 -3.13 -9.88 -9.96
C VAL A 68 -2.22 -8.88 -9.24
N ALA A 69 -2.54 -8.55 -8.00
CA ALA A 69 -1.75 -7.62 -7.20
C ALA A 69 -1.10 -8.32 -5.99
N VAL A 70 0.03 -7.78 -5.56
CA VAL A 70 0.76 -8.19 -4.36
C VAL A 70 0.97 -6.98 -3.46
N VAL A 71 0.67 -7.14 -2.18
CA VAL A 71 0.95 -6.14 -1.14
C VAL A 71 2.07 -6.66 -0.24
N MET A 72 3.18 -5.93 -0.19
CA MET A 72 4.33 -6.24 0.66
C MET A 72 4.20 -5.53 2.00
N GLY A 73 3.97 -6.31 3.05
CA GLY A 73 3.68 -5.85 4.40
C GLY A 73 2.18 -5.91 4.72
N ALA A 74 1.83 -6.56 5.84
CA ALA A 74 0.47 -6.66 6.36
C ALA A 74 0.30 -5.79 7.64
N GLY A 75 0.96 -4.64 7.68
CA GLY A 75 0.71 -3.58 8.65
C GLY A 75 -0.60 -2.83 8.33
N CYS A 76 -0.90 -1.78 9.08
CA CYS A 76 -2.11 -0.99 8.85
C CYS A 76 -2.24 -0.54 7.38
N ILE A 77 -1.20 0.08 6.83
CA ILE A 77 -1.20 0.59 5.44
C ILE A 77 -1.30 -0.55 4.42
N GLY A 78 -0.62 -1.68 4.65
CA GLY A 78 -0.74 -2.83 3.75
C GLY A 78 -2.15 -3.41 3.73
N LEU A 79 -2.78 -3.56 4.89
CA LEU A 79 -4.15 -4.07 4.98
C LEU A 79 -5.17 -3.14 4.31
N VAL A 80 -5.09 -1.83 4.54
CA VAL A 80 -6.00 -0.88 3.86
C VAL A 80 -5.72 -0.79 2.36
N SER A 81 -4.47 -0.95 1.92
CA SER A 81 -4.12 -1.05 0.49
C SER A 81 -4.73 -2.30 -0.15
N MET A 82 -4.64 -3.45 0.52
CA MET A 82 -5.29 -4.69 0.09
C MET A 82 -6.81 -4.51 -0.04
N MET A 83 -7.45 -3.89 0.96
CA MET A 83 -8.89 -3.62 0.93
C MET A 83 -9.25 -2.67 -0.22
N ALA A 84 -8.47 -1.62 -0.46
CA ALA A 84 -8.65 -0.70 -1.58
C ALA A 84 -8.53 -1.42 -2.94
N LEU A 85 -7.52 -2.26 -3.12
CA LEU A 85 -7.37 -3.08 -4.33
C LEU A 85 -8.57 -4.00 -4.58
N LYS A 86 -9.11 -4.62 -3.52
CA LYS A 86 -10.34 -5.44 -3.62
C LYS A 86 -11.55 -4.59 -4.00
N ALA A 87 -11.69 -3.38 -3.44
CA ALA A 87 -12.77 -2.45 -3.74
C ALA A 87 -12.72 -1.94 -5.18
N GLU A 88 -11.51 -1.72 -5.74
CA GLU A 88 -11.28 -1.37 -7.15
C GLU A 88 -11.47 -2.56 -8.12
N GLY A 89 -11.78 -3.75 -7.60
CA GLY A 89 -12.11 -4.93 -8.39
C GLY A 89 -10.90 -5.73 -8.87
N VAL A 90 -9.73 -5.55 -8.30
CA VAL A 90 -8.55 -6.39 -8.59
C VAL A 90 -8.89 -7.85 -8.36
N SER A 91 -8.59 -8.71 -9.35
CA SER A 91 -9.10 -10.08 -9.38
C SER A 91 -8.48 -10.98 -8.32
N LYS A 92 -7.19 -10.80 -8.05
CA LYS A 92 -6.46 -11.51 -7.02
C LYS A 92 -5.54 -10.56 -6.26
N VAL A 93 -5.61 -10.58 -4.93
CA VAL A 93 -4.71 -9.81 -4.07
C VAL A 93 -4.02 -10.74 -3.09
N TYR A 94 -2.71 -10.88 -3.23
CA TYR A 94 -1.86 -11.63 -2.31
C TYR A 94 -1.17 -10.68 -1.34
N VAL A 95 -1.01 -11.10 -0.09
CA VAL A 95 -0.36 -10.29 0.95
C VAL A 95 0.84 -11.01 1.52
N VAL A 96 1.95 -10.32 1.64
CA VAL A 96 3.22 -10.84 2.15
C VAL A 96 3.57 -10.16 3.47
N ASP A 97 3.93 -10.91 4.48
CA ASP A 97 4.50 -10.40 5.75
C ASP A 97 5.38 -11.49 6.37
N ILE A 98 6.12 -11.15 7.41
CA ILE A 98 6.91 -12.09 8.21
C ILE A 98 6.23 -12.44 9.53
N MET A 99 5.09 -11.86 9.81
CA MET A 99 4.34 -12.07 11.06
C MET A 99 3.03 -12.81 10.80
N GLN A 100 2.96 -14.06 11.24
CA GLN A 100 1.82 -14.94 11.01
C GLN A 100 0.47 -14.32 11.41
N LYS A 101 0.39 -13.65 12.57
CA LYS A 101 -0.85 -12.99 13.02
C LYS A 101 -1.36 -11.90 12.08
N ARG A 102 -0.45 -11.20 11.38
CA ARG A 102 -0.83 -10.18 10.39
C ARG A 102 -1.35 -10.82 9.11
N LEU A 103 -0.75 -11.94 8.71
CA LEU A 103 -1.20 -12.71 7.56
C LEU A 103 -2.59 -13.31 7.78
N GLU A 104 -2.86 -13.81 8.99
CA GLU A 104 -4.18 -14.29 9.40
C GLU A 104 -5.22 -13.15 9.31
N LYS A 105 -4.87 -11.94 9.75
CA LYS A 105 -5.73 -10.77 9.62
C LYS A 105 -5.96 -10.38 8.15
N ALA A 106 -4.95 -10.49 7.30
CA ALA A 106 -5.11 -10.24 5.86
C ALA A 106 -6.12 -11.21 5.21
N LEU A 107 -6.06 -12.49 5.56
CA LEU A 107 -7.05 -13.49 5.11
C LEU A 107 -8.46 -13.17 5.62
N GLU A 108 -8.59 -12.85 6.91
CA GLU A 108 -9.87 -12.44 7.52
C GLU A 108 -10.50 -11.24 6.79
N LEU A 109 -9.67 -10.30 6.34
CA LEU A 109 -10.09 -9.10 5.62
C LEU A 109 -10.25 -9.30 4.10
N GLY A 110 -10.07 -10.52 3.59
CA GLY A 110 -10.40 -10.88 2.22
C GLY A 110 -9.24 -10.97 1.24
N ALA A 111 -8.00 -11.11 1.70
CA ALA A 111 -6.89 -11.46 0.82
C ALA A 111 -7.15 -12.83 0.14
N ASP A 112 -6.80 -12.95 -1.14
CA ASP A 112 -6.94 -14.22 -1.89
C ASP A 112 -5.89 -15.27 -1.50
N GLY A 113 -4.83 -14.86 -0.83
CA GLY A 113 -3.80 -15.71 -0.26
C GLY A 113 -2.73 -14.88 0.43
N VAL A 114 -1.93 -15.55 1.24
CA VAL A 114 -0.85 -14.92 1.99
C VAL A 114 0.44 -15.71 1.86
N ILE A 115 1.57 -15.04 2.00
CA ILE A 115 2.91 -15.64 1.93
C ILE A 115 3.69 -15.17 3.14
N ASN A 116 4.23 -16.11 3.91
CA ASN A 116 5.13 -15.80 5.01
C ASN A 116 6.58 -15.78 4.49
N GLY A 117 7.14 -14.60 4.33
CA GLY A 117 8.50 -14.43 3.83
C GLY A 117 9.62 -14.95 4.73
N LYS A 118 9.31 -15.51 5.93
CA LYS A 118 10.25 -16.27 6.74
C LYS A 118 10.32 -17.74 6.36
N ASP A 119 9.21 -18.27 5.84
CA ASP A 119 9.03 -19.70 5.66
C ASP A 119 9.27 -20.13 4.21
N GLU A 120 9.11 -19.21 3.25
CA GLU A 120 9.29 -19.48 1.82
C GLU A 120 9.84 -18.30 1.04
N ASP A 121 10.39 -18.56 -0.15
CA ASP A 121 10.81 -17.50 -1.09
C ASP A 121 9.57 -16.82 -1.71
N VAL A 122 9.45 -15.53 -1.43
CA VAL A 122 8.30 -14.72 -1.86
C VAL A 122 8.19 -14.61 -3.38
N VAL A 123 9.33 -14.48 -4.07
CA VAL A 123 9.36 -14.33 -5.54
C VAL A 123 8.93 -15.62 -6.20
N GLU A 124 9.49 -16.76 -5.75
CA GLU A 124 9.11 -18.09 -6.27
C GLU A 124 7.64 -18.40 -6.00
N ALA A 125 7.14 -18.07 -4.79
CA ALA A 125 5.74 -18.28 -4.44
C ALA A 125 4.80 -17.48 -5.37
N ILE A 126 5.07 -16.20 -5.60
CA ILE A 126 4.25 -15.36 -6.51
C ILE A 126 4.35 -15.85 -7.95
N LEU A 127 5.55 -16.19 -8.44
CA LEU A 127 5.71 -16.74 -9.79
C LEU A 127 4.91 -18.05 -9.95
N LYS A 128 4.92 -18.91 -8.95
CA LYS A 128 4.11 -20.16 -8.94
C LYS A 128 2.60 -19.85 -8.99
N LEU A 129 2.11 -18.92 -8.17
CA LEU A 129 0.70 -18.51 -8.12
C LEU A 129 0.22 -17.85 -9.41
N THR A 130 1.14 -17.30 -10.20
CA THR A 130 0.88 -16.61 -11.48
C THR A 130 1.33 -17.41 -12.71
N ASN A 131 1.60 -18.71 -12.57
CA ASN A 131 2.08 -19.60 -13.65
C ASN A 131 3.34 -19.07 -14.36
N GLY A 132 4.24 -18.43 -13.62
CA GLY A 132 5.49 -17.86 -14.12
C GLY A 132 5.37 -16.46 -14.72
N ALA A 133 4.17 -15.90 -14.84
CA ALA A 133 3.97 -14.58 -15.43
C ALA A 133 4.44 -13.43 -14.53
N GLY A 134 4.29 -13.55 -13.22
CA GLY A 134 4.46 -12.47 -12.24
C GLY A 134 3.17 -11.65 -12.04
N CYS A 135 3.17 -10.75 -11.06
CA CYS A 135 2.01 -9.92 -10.77
C CYS A 135 1.96 -8.64 -11.64
N ASP A 136 0.75 -8.10 -11.81
CA ASP A 136 0.48 -6.87 -12.57
C ASP A 136 0.79 -5.61 -11.78
N LEU A 137 0.61 -5.68 -10.47
CA LEU A 137 0.77 -4.55 -9.56
C LEU A 137 1.39 -5.04 -8.25
N ALA A 138 2.41 -4.32 -7.78
CA ALA A 138 2.95 -4.52 -6.44
C ALA A 138 2.84 -3.22 -5.64
N ILE A 139 2.30 -3.29 -4.42
CA ILE A 139 2.28 -2.17 -3.47
C ILE A 139 3.24 -2.51 -2.32
N GLU A 140 4.32 -1.76 -2.22
CA GLU A 140 5.36 -1.95 -1.22
C GLU A 140 5.08 -1.04 -0.01
N THR A 141 4.76 -1.62 1.15
CA THR A 141 4.42 -0.90 2.38
C THR A 141 5.33 -1.22 3.57
N ALA A 142 6.30 -2.08 3.40
CA ALA A 142 7.24 -2.47 4.46
C ALA A 142 8.44 -1.53 4.57
N GLY A 143 8.79 -0.79 3.51
CA GLY A 143 9.86 0.20 3.49
C GLY A 143 11.25 -0.41 3.62
N THR A 144 11.48 -1.62 3.08
CA THR A 144 12.80 -2.26 3.13
C THR A 144 13.37 -2.50 1.75
N GLU A 145 14.70 -2.50 1.64
CA GLU A 145 15.39 -2.84 0.40
C GLU A 145 15.02 -4.25 -0.08
N ILE A 146 14.89 -5.20 0.84
CA ILE A 146 14.56 -6.59 0.52
C ILE A 146 13.20 -6.68 -0.18
N THR A 147 12.17 -6.10 0.42
CA THR A 147 10.81 -6.14 -0.12
C THR A 147 10.69 -5.36 -1.44
N THR A 148 11.37 -4.24 -1.56
CA THR A 148 11.41 -3.47 -2.82
C THR A 148 12.10 -4.26 -3.94
N ARG A 149 13.21 -4.94 -3.65
CA ARG A 149 13.87 -5.84 -4.62
C ARG A 149 12.98 -7.00 -5.02
N GLN A 150 12.29 -7.63 -4.08
CA GLN A 150 11.32 -8.69 -4.36
C GLN A 150 10.20 -8.21 -5.28
N CYS A 151 9.67 -6.98 -5.08
CA CYS A 151 8.70 -6.38 -6.00
C CYS A 151 9.24 -6.34 -7.45
N ILE A 152 10.47 -5.89 -7.65
CA ILE A 152 11.07 -5.85 -8.99
C ILE A 152 11.19 -7.26 -9.59
N HIS A 153 11.54 -8.27 -8.80
CA HIS A 153 11.70 -9.63 -9.28
C HIS A 153 10.37 -10.31 -9.63
N MET A 154 9.33 -10.15 -8.80
CA MET A 154 8.07 -10.87 -8.94
C MET A 154 7.04 -10.21 -9.86
N THR A 155 7.24 -8.96 -10.29
CA THR A 155 6.37 -8.29 -11.25
C THR A 155 6.64 -8.76 -12.67
N LYS A 156 5.61 -8.79 -13.51
CA LYS A 156 5.76 -9.02 -14.95
C LYS A 156 6.33 -7.80 -15.68
N LYS A 157 6.66 -7.94 -16.98
CA LYS A 157 6.99 -6.78 -17.84
C LYS A 157 5.79 -5.86 -18.00
N GLY A 158 6.02 -4.55 -17.94
CA GLY A 158 4.96 -3.55 -18.01
C GLY A 158 4.09 -3.47 -16.75
N ALA A 159 4.53 -4.07 -15.63
CA ALA A 159 3.83 -3.98 -14.36
C ALA A 159 4.16 -2.68 -13.62
N THR A 160 3.31 -2.30 -12.67
CA THR A 160 3.53 -1.13 -11.84
C THR A 160 3.96 -1.53 -10.42
N ILE A 161 4.93 -0.83 -9.87
CA ILE A 161 5.33 -0.93 -8.46
C ILE A 161 5.07 0.43 -7.81
N VAL A 162 4.26 0.43 -6.75
CA VAL A 162 3.97 1.62 -5.93
C VAL A 162 4.73 1.51 -4.62
N LEU A 163 5.62 2.45 -4.37
CA LEU A 163 6.39 2.52 -3.13
C LEU A 163 5.66 3.43 -2.13
N VAL A 164 5.20 2.87 -1.03
CA VAL A 164 4.50 3.56 0.06
C VAL A 164 5.34 3.54 1.33
N GLY A 165 6.09 2.47 1.56
CA GLY A 165 6.94 2.30 2.73
C GLY A 165 8.15 3.23 2.71
N TYR A 166 8.44 3.89 3.84
CA TYR A 166 9.63 4.72 4.00
C TYR A 166 10.85 3.87 4.36
N SER A 167 11.95 4.04 3.62
CA SER A 167 13.25 3.48 4.01
C SER A 167 13.78 4.20 5.26
N LYS A 168 14.21 3.44 6.25
CA LYS A 168 14.85 4.00 7.46
C LYS A 168 16.19 4.67 7.17
N SER A 169 16.92 4.21 6.15
CA SER A 169 18.20 4.78 5.72
C SER A 169 18.02 5.96 4.74
N GLY A 170 16.84 6.14 4.18
CA GLY A 170 16.59 7.10 3.09
C GLY A 170 17.09 6.63 1.72
N GLU A 171 17.86 5.54 1.66
CA GLU A 171 18.45 5.01 0.44
C GLU A 171 18.25 3.50 0.34
N MET A 172 18.21 2.97 -0.89
CA MET A 172 18.12 1.54 -1.20
C MET A 172 18.96 1.21 -2.44
N THR A 173 19.59 0.02 -2.43
CA THR A 173 20.27 -0.54 -3.60
C THR A 173 19.33 -1.43 -4.37
N LEU A 174 18.98 -1.07 -5.59
CA LEU A 174 17.99 -1.79 -6.41
C LEU A 174 18.62 -2.38 -7.69
N PRO A 175 18.09 -3.49 -8.21
CA PRO A 175 18.55 -4.09 -9.47
C PRO A 175 17.99 -3.30 -10.67
N LEU A 176 18.54 -2.11 -10.90
CA LEU A 176 18.03 -1.16 -11.88
C LEU A 176 18.01 -1.73 -13.31
N SER A 177 19.04 -2.50 -13.72
CA SER A 177 19.04 -3.14 -15.04
C SER A 177 17.85 -4.06 -15.23
N LEU A 178 17.49 -4.86 -14.20
CA LEU A 178 16.31 -5.72 -14.26
C LEU A 178 15.00 -4.90 -14.33
N ALA A 179 14.94 -3.78 -13.60
CA ALA A 179 13.79 -2.88 -13.67
C ALA A 179 13.62 -2.31 -15.08
N LEU A 180 14.71 -1.85 -15.70
CA LEU A 180 14.72 -1.35 -17.09
C LEU A 180 14.32 -2.42 -18.12
N ASP A 181 14.73 -3.68 -17.91
CA ASP A 181 14.34 -4.80 -18.79
C ASP A 181 12.84 -5.15 -18.71
N LYS A 182 12.18 -4.68 -17.65
CA LYS A 182 10.74 -4.88 -17.43
C LYS A 182 9.87 -3.69 -17.82
N GLU A 183 10.50 -2.56 -18.12
CA GLU A 183 9.89 -1.26 -18.51
C GLU A 183 9.34 -0.43 -17.35
#